data_798e8b3c8e4d3f80d7845e00c982b73c
#
_entry.id   798e8b3c8e4d3f80d7845e00c982b73c
#
_cell.length_a   1.000
_cell.length_b   1.000
_cell.length_c   1.000
_cell.angle_alpha   90.00
_cell.angle_beta   90.00
_cell.angle_gamma   90.00
#
_symmetry.space_group_name_H-M   'P 1'
#
loop_
_entity.id
_entity.type
_entity.pdbx_description
1 polymer ?
#
loop_
_entity_poly.entity_id
_entity_poly.type
_entity_poly.pdbx_seq_one_letter_code
_entity_poly.pdbx_strand_id
1 'polypeptide(L)'
;MNMNRVFFLILLIAFLVVPLSINNVNGDGISYFDLVVEISEKLIEDTKIEKKDKISFSEDQKQVINKKLQGLINSNNNLFNNFEEIQNENLKEINEYIAINRWEEFSKSNSGVKGIYLSGYHFLKEEKIGPIKDILSNTVVNTIVLDVKTDNGHLLYDSEIPEVEKLKNERIKYDTQTLKSFKEEFNIYLIGRVVAFQDPVFARIYPESAIIDISTSKPYYQDGQYFLDPSDSISREYILNIALEACLLGFDEVQFDYIRYPDTTYRGLVYDEESNFENRTKNINSFLQNATELLHDNGCLASADIFGYVLNSKNDNGIGQYLETIIKSVDFISPMVYPSHYSKGSFGYSYPNNYPYEVVTAALNDGLSRGVQEKSLRPFLQGFWHSSEDVRLNIKAAEDKGLDWIIWNNSSVYQSD
;
A
#
# COMPACT_ATOMS: atom_id res chain seq x y z
N MET A 1 -10.70 13.81 16.13
CA MET A 1 -11.54 13.48 14.98
C MET A 1 -10.62 13.40 13.78
N ASN A 2 -10.61 12.27 13.05
CA ASN A 2 -9.64 11.99 11.99
C ASN A 2 -9.71 13.09 10.90
N MET A 3 -8.58 13.55 10.36
CA MET A 3 -8.49 14.61 9.33
C MET A 3 -9.42 14.31 8.14
N ASN A 4 -9.52 13.03 7.75
CA ASN A 4 -10.47 12.56 6.74
C ASN A 4 -11.94 12.75 7.15
N ARG A 5 -12.29 12.62 8.44
CA ARG A 5 -13.66 12.90 8.92
C ARG A 5 -13.96 14.40 8.94
N VAL A 6 -12.98 15.24 9.23
CA VAL A 6 -13.14 16.70 9.16
C VAL A 6 -13.29 17.15 7.72
N PHE A 7 -12.46 16.61 6.81
CA PHE A 7 -12.55 16.89 5.39
C PHE A 7 -13.85 16.36 4.77
N PHE A 8 -14.26 15.15 5.15
CA PHE A 8 -15.55 14.58 4.77
C PHE A 8 -16.72 15.43 5.30
N LEU A 9 -16.64 15.93 6.52
CA LEU A 9 -17.63 16.85 7.08
C LEU A 9 -17.65 18.17 6.33
N ILE A 10 -16.49 18.72 5.97
CA ILE A 10 -16.35 19.94 5.16
C ILE A 10 -16.98 19.76 3.78
N LEU A 11 -16.71 18.64 3.11
CA LEU A 11 -17.33 18.30 1.82
C LEU A 11 -18.83 18.05 1.94
N LEU A 12 -19.26 17.30 2.96
CA LEU A 12 -20.69 17.03 3.21
C LEU A 12 -21.46 18.36 3.47
N ILE A 13 -20.86 19.28 4.18
CA ILE A 13 -21.41 20.62 4.46
C ILE A 13 -21.43 21.46 3.18
N ALA A 14 -20.37 21.41 2.37
CA ALA A 14 -20.33 22.07 1.07
C ALA A 14 -21.48 21.58 0.17
N PHE A 15 -21.77 20.29 0.18
CA PHE A 15 -22.83 19.71 -0.64
C PHE A 15 -24.24 19.94 -0.10
N LEU A 16 -24.43 20.00 1.20
CA LEU A 16 -25.75 20.18 1.80
C LEU A 16 -26.17 21.67 1.92
N VAL A 17 -25.21 22.57 2.10
CA VAL A 17 -25.47 23.98 2.42
C VAL A 17 -25.24 24.92 1.24
N VAL A 18 -24.24 24.62 0.38
CA VAL A 18 -23.95 25.48 -0.79
C VAL A 18 -25.09 25.57 -1.80
N PRO A 19 -25.85 24.49 -2.13
CA PRO A 19 -27.00 24.61 -3.02
C PRO A 19 -28.11 25.56 -2.48
N LEU A 20 -28.23 25.68 -1.17
CA LEU A 20 -29.21 26.53 -0.52
C LEU A 20 -28.80 28.04 -0.49
N SER A 21 -27.46 28.27 -0.64
CA SER A 21 -26.87 29.61 -0.55
C SER A 21 -26.57 30.26 -1.91
N ILE A 22 -26.54 29.47 -3.01
CA ILE A 22 -26.13 29.92 -4.36
C ILE A 22 -27.02 31.03 -4.93
N ASN A 23 -28.26 31.13 -4.50
CA ASN A 23 -29.13 32.21 -4.96
C ASN A 23 -28.73 33.60 -4.45
N ASN A 24 -27.76 33.72 -3.53
CA ASN A 24 -27.35 34.96 -2.89
C ASN A 24 -25.88 35.40 -3.14
N VAL A 25 -25.05 34.63 -3.86
CA VAL A 25 -23.58 34.86 -3.93
C VAL A 25 -23.09 35.45 -5.28
N ASN A 26 -23.94 36.02 -6.07
CA ASN A 26 -23.56 36.64 -7.37
C ASN A 26 -22.99 38.06 -7.25
N GLY A 27 -22.14 38.38 -6.27
CA GLY A 27 -21.63 39.76 -6.13
C GLY A 27 -20.21 39.94 -5.60
N ASP A 28 -19.72 39.13 -4.71
CA ASP A 28 -18.61 39.53 -3.84
C ASP A 28 -17.23 38.92 -4.04
N GLY A 29 -16.98 38.15 -5.11
CA GLY A 29 -15.63 37.67 -5.46
C GLY A 29 -15.02 36.62 -4.48
N ILE A 30 -15.83 36.06 -3.55
CA ILE A 30 -15.40 35.00 -2.65
C ILE A 30 -15.30 33.69 -3.42
N SER A 31 -14.17 32.98 -3.26
CA SER A 31 -14.03 31.65 -3.89
C SER A 31 -14.95 30.63 -3.20
N TYR A 32 -15.44 29.63 -3.94
CA TYR A 32 -16.24 28.54 -3.35
C TYR A 32 -15.49 27.81 -2.26
N PHE A 33 -14.18 27.73 -2.36
CA PHE A 33 -13.32 27.14 -1.33
C PHE A 33 -13.39 27.95 -0.03
N ASP A 34 -13.26 29.27 -0.10
CA ASP A 34 -13.30 30.15 1.08
C ASP A 34 -14.67 30.09 1.76
N LEU A 35 -15.77 30.05 0.98
CA LEU A 35 -17.13 29.88 1.49
C LEU A 35 -17.30 28.52 2.21
N VAL A 36 -16.77 27.45 1.66
CA VAL A 36 -16.82 26.09 2.26
C VAL A 36 -16.00 26.05 3.55
N VAL A 37 -14.83 26.68 3.58
CA VAL A 37 -14.00 26.79 4.79
C VAL A 37 -14.71 27.63 5.86
N GLU A 38 -15.29 28.78 5.51
CA GLU A 38 -16.01 29.66 6.44
C GLU A 38 -17.22 28.96 7.08
N ILE A 39 -18.04 28.27 6.28
CA ILE A 39 -19.17 27.48 6.74
C ILE A 39 -18.72 26.35 7.67
N SER A 40 -17.62 25.69 7.32
CA SER A 40 -17.06 24.59 8.11
C SER A 40 -16.49 25.05 9.45
N GLU A 41 -15.79 26.20 9.48
CA GLU A 41 -15.27 26.79 10.70
C GLU A 41 -16.42 27.21 11.64
N LYS A 42 -17.47 27.76 11.09
CA LYS A 42 -18.67 28.18 11.86
C LYS A 42 -19.40 26.97 12.45
N LEU A 43 -19.53 25.88 11.71
CA LEU A 43 -20.17 24.65 12.21
C LEU A 43 -19.34 23.94 13.26
N ILE A 44 -18.00 23.98 13.16
CA ILE A 44 -17.09 23.49 14.20
C ILE A 44 -17.23 24.32 15.49
N GLU A 45 -17.40 25.64 15.39
CA GLU A 45 -17.65 26.51 16.53
C GLU A 45 -18.99 26.18 17.20
N ASP A 46 -20.05 26.01 16.43
CA ASP A 46 -21.41 25.74 16.93
C ASP A 46 -21.50 24.33 17.59
N THR A 47 -20.70 23.37 17.17
CA THR A 47 -20.72 21.99 17.68
C THR A 47 -19.81 21.77 18.89
N LYS A 48 -19.08 22.77 19.38
CA LYS A 48 -18.10 22.65 20.51
C LYS A 48 -17.04 21.57 20.34
N ILE A 49 -16.70 21.22 19.11
CA ILE A 49 -15.60 20.30 18.81
C ILE A 49 -14.28 21.06 19.05
N GLU A 50 -13.40 20.53 19.92
CA GLU A 50 -12.11 21.17 20.21
C GLU A 50 -11.30 21.42 18.92
N LYS A 51 -10.90 22.68 18.73
CA LYS A 51 -9.98 23.11 17.66
C LYS A 51 -8.59 22.51 17.94
N LYS A 52 -8.35 21.30 17.51
CA LYS A 52 -6.98 20.79 17.33
C LYS A 52 -6.70 20.76 15.83
N ASP A 53 -5.74 21.55 15.41
CA ASP A 53 -5.14 21.67 14.08
C ASP A 53 -5.95 22.45 13.03
N LYS A 54 -5.47 23.66 12.70
CA LYS A 54 -5.88 24.35 11.48
C LYS A 54 -5.36 23.56 10.27
N ILE A 55 -6.29 23.04 9.48
CA ILE A 55 -5.93 22.47 8.17
C ILE A 55 -5.49 23.66 7.29
N SER A 56 -4.22 23.72 6.91
CA SER A 56 -3.70 24.70 5.96
C SER A 56 -3.50 24.04 4.60
N PHE A 57 -4.05 24.63 3.56
CA PHE A 57 -3.83 24.22 2.18
C PHE A 57 -2.93 25.25 1.49
N SER A 58 -2.02 24.78 0.63
CA SER A 58 -1.27 25.67 -0.26
C SER A 58 -2.21 26.36 -1.26
N GLU A 59 -1.81 27.48 -1.85
CA GLU A 59 -2.62 28.19 -2.84
C GLU A 59 -2.91 27.33 -4.07
N ASP A 60 -1.96 26.48 -4.48
CA ASP A 60 -2.14 25.54 -5.58
C ASP A 60 -3.18 24.47 -5.25
N GLN A 61 -3.14 23.90 -4.03
CA GLN A 61 -4.13 22.95 -3.53
C GLN A 61 -5.53 23.57 -3.50
N LYS A 62 -5.65 24.80 -3.02
CA LYS A 62 -6.92 25.55 -3.00
C LYS A 62 -7.45 25.77 -4.42
N GLN A 63 -6.58 26.10 -5.39
CA GLN A 63 -6.99 26.30 -6.79
C GLN A 63 -7.52 25.02 -7.42
N VAL A 64 -6.86 23.87 -7.18
CA VAL A 64 -7.30 22.56 -7.71
C VAL A 64 -8.64 22.17 -7.11
N ILE A 65 -8.79 22.27 -5.78
CA ILE A 65 -10.04 21.96 -5.07
C ILE A 65 -11.16 22.89 -5.57
N ASN A 66 -10.88 24.18 -5.72
CA ASN A 66 -11.86 25.16 -6.20
C ASN A 66 -12.32 24.86 -7.64
N LYS A 67 -11.38 24.50 -8.53
CA LYS A 67 -11.69 24.09 -9.91
C LYS A 67 -12.58 22.85 -9.94
N LYS A 68 -12.31 21.85 -9.09
CA LYS A 68 -13.10 20.62 -8.98
C LYS A 68 -14.50 20.93 -8.40
N LEU A 69 -14.59 21.75 -7.35
CA LEU A 69 -15.87 22.21 -6.79
C LEU A 69 -16.71 23.00 -7.80
N GLN A 70 -16.10 23.85 -8.62
CA GLN A 70 -16.80 24.57 -9.70
C GLN A 70 -17.32 23.61 -10.79
N GLY A 71 -16.56 22.58 -11.13
CA GLY A 71 -17.00 21.53 -12.05
C GLY A 71 -18.26 20.83 -11.56
N LEU A 72 -18.30 20.50 -10.25
CA LEU A 72 -19.45 19.91 -9.57
C LEU A 72 -20.69 20.79 -9.62
N ILE A 73 -20.53 22.08 -9.32
CA ILE A 73 -21.64 23.07 -9.30
C ILE A 73 -22.21 23.25 -10.71
N ASN A 74 -21.36 23.32 -11.73
CA ASN A 74 -21.78 23.52 -13.10
C ASN A 74 -22.50 22.27 -13.68
N SER A 75 -22.14 21.07 -13.25
CA SER A 75 -22.83 19.82 -13.65
C SER A 75 -24.19 19.65 -12.98
N ASN A 76 -24.39 20.21 -11.79
CA ASN A 76 -25.66 20.15 -11.05
C ASN A 76 -26.85 20.87 -11.73
N ASN A 77 -26.60 21.80 -12.64
CA ASN A 77 -27.67 22.53 -13.32
C ASN A 77 -28.47 21.67 -14.31
N ASN A 78 -28.12 20.40 -14.54
CA ASN A 78 -28.79 19.53 -15.52
C ASN A 78 -29.21 18.12 -15.06
N LEU A 79 -28.95 17.67 -13.80
CA LEU A 79 -29.08 16.23 -13.50
C LEU A 79 -29.48 15.91 -12.05
N PHE A 80 -30.77 16.04 -11.74
CA PHE A 80 -31.33 15.53 -10.45
C PHE A 80 -31.32 13.97 -10.32
N ASN A 81 -31.07 13.24 -11.40
CA ASN A 81 -31.16 11.77 -11.41
C ASN A 81 -29.82 11.00 -11.31
N ASN A 82 -28.67 11.70 -11.36
CA ASN A 82 -27.35 11.06 -11.24
C ASN A 82 -26.49 11.69 -10.12
N PHE A 83 -27.13 12.30 -9.12
CA PHE A 83 -26.43 13.13 -8.13
C PHE A 83 -25.46 12.32 -7.26
N GLU A 84 -25.84 11.13 -6.80
CA GLU A 84 -24.99 10.29 -5.95
C GLU A 84 -23.77 9.74 -6.73
N GLU A 85 -23.94 9.36 -7.99
CA GLU A 85 -22.88 8.83 -8.83
C GLU A 85 -21.81 9.89 -9.14
N ILE A 86 -22.25 11.09 -9.52
CA ILE A 86 -21.35 12.25 -9.77
C ILE A 86 -20.63 12.70 -8.50
N GLN A 87 -21.29 12.63 -7.34
CA GLN A 87 -20.67 12.93 -6.05
C GLN A 87 -19.57 11.93 -5.71
N ASN A 88 -19.85 10.66 -5.90
CA ASN A 88 -18.88 9.59 -5.60
C ASN A 88 -17.65 9.68 -6.51
N GLU A 89 -17.80 9.88 -7.82
CA GLU A 89 -16.67 10.04 -8.74
C GLU A 89 -15.76 11.24 -8.39
N ASN A 90 -16.35 12.36 -8.02
CA ASN A 90 -15.56 13.55 -7.66
C ASN A 90 -14.86 13.40 -6.29
N LEU A 91 -15.49 12.70 -5.33
CA LEU A 91 -14.84 12.36 -4.05
C LEU A 91 -13.64 11.43 -4.26
N LYS A 92 -13.76 10.45 -5.15
CA LYS A 92 -12.67 9.57 -5.54
C LYS A 92 -11.45 10.34 -6.08
N GLU A 93 -11.66 11.20 -7.09
CA GLU A 93 -10.58 12.02 -7.63
C GLU A 93 -9.92 12.95 -6.59
N ILE A 94 -10.69 13.46 -5.62
CA ILE A 94 -10.17 14.28 -4.53
C ILE A 94 -9.34 13.42 -3.57
N ASN A 95 -9.79 12.23 -3.22
CA ASN A 95 -9.08 11.32 -2.33
C ASN A 95 -7.74 10.86 -2.94
N GLU A 96 -7.74 10.47 -4.21
CA GLU A 96 -6.53 10.14 -4.95
C GLU A 96 -5.54 11.33 -4.96
N TYR A 97 -6.02 12.52 -5.30
CA TYR A 97 -5.20 13.73 -5.28
C TYR A 97 -4.59 13.99 -3.90
N ILE A 98 -5.35 13.81 -2.82
CA ILE A 98 -4.85 14.00 -1.45
C ILE A 98 -3.78 12.94 -1.11
N ALA A 99 -3.98 11.69 -1.49
CA ALA A 99 -3.01 10.63 -1.24
C ALA A 99 -1.68 10.90 -1.94
N ILE A 100 -1.73 11.24 -3.23
CA ILE A 100 -0.54 11.56 -4.04
C ILE A 100 0.19 12.79 -3.47
N ASN A 101 -0.54 13.88 -3.17
CA ASN A 101 0.10 15.08 -2.62
C ASN A 101 0.72 14.83 -1.26
N ARG A 102 0.08 14.07 -0.38
CA ARG A 102 0.64 13.73 0.92
C ARG A 102 1.96 12.98 0.79
N TRP A 103 2.04 12.03 -0.14
CA TRP A 103 3.28 11.34 -0.44
C TRP A 103 4.34 12.27 -1.03
N GLU A 104 3.98 13.11 -2.01
CA GLU A 104 4.91 14.06 -2.64
C GLU A 104 5.49 15.06 -1.62
N GLU A 105 4.66 15.61 -0.73
CA GLU A 105 5.09 16.51 0.33
C GLU A 105 6.00 15.79 1.33
N PHE A 106 5.64 14.56 1.73
CA PHE A 106 6.46 13.75 2.61
C PHE A 106 7.81 13.43 1.98
N SER A 107 7.81 12.91 0.76
CA SER A 107 9.03 12.54 0.02
C SER A 107 9.95 13.75 -0.19
N LYS A 108 9.40 14.90 -0.58
CA LYS A 108 10.14 16.15 -0.76
C LYS A 108 10.75 16.66 0.54
N SER A 109 10.00 16.63 1.64
CA SER A 109 10.44 17.12 2.95
C SER A 109 11.50 16.22 3.59
N ASN A 110 11.51 14.93 3.26
CA ASN A 110 12.37 13.91 3.86
C ASN A 110 13.45 13.36 2.92
N SER A 111 13.62 13.95 1.73
CA SER A 111 14.56 13.45 0.70
C SER A 111 14.30 11.99 0.31
N GLY A 112 13.03 11.67 0.10
CA GLY A 112 12.55 10.35 -0.31
C GLY A 112 12.11 9.45 0.85
N VAL A 113 11.67 8.25 0.50
CA VAL A 113 11.26 7.19 1.43
C VAL A 113 12.46 6.31 1.75
N LYS A 114 12.78 6.20 3.04
CA LYS A 114 13.85 5.36 3.59
C LYS A 114 13.24 4.49 4.68
N GLY A 115 12.93 3.25 4.31
CA GLY A 115 12.08 2.40 5.11
C GLY A 115 12.78 1.20 5.73
N ILE A 116 12.12 0.67 6.77
CA ILE A 116 12.43 -0.64 7.34
C ILE A 116 11.12 -1.42 7.53
N TYR A 117 11.20 -2.75 7.41
CA TYR A 117 10.09 -3.64 7.74
C TYR A 117 10.01 -3.87 9.24
N LEU A 118 8.80 -3.85 9.78
CA LEU A 118 8.50 -4.17 11.17
C LEU A 118 7.40 -5.21 11.23
N SER A 119 7.71 -6.38 11.80
CA SER A 119 6.68 -7.38 12.06
C SER A 119 5.64 -6.83 13.04
N GLY A 120 4.36 -6.97 12.73
CA GLY A 120 3.30 -6.52 13.61
C GLY A 120 3.31 -7.20 14.98
N TYR A 121 3.87 -8.41 15.09
CA TYR A 121 4.11 -9.04 16.41
C TYR A 121 5.20 -8.34 17.22
N HIS A 122 6.17 -7.70 16.58
CA HIS A 122 7.22 -6.93 17.23
C HIS A 122 6.75 -5.53 17.60
N PHE A 123 5.90 -4.93 16.76
CA PHE A 123 5.30 -3.62 17.03
C PHE A 123 4.60 -3.55 18.40
N LEU A 124 3.98 -4.65 18.83
CA LEU A 124 3.23 -4.74 20.08
C LEU A 124 4.07 -5.08 21.32
N LYS A 125 5.39 -5.23 21.18
CA LYS A 125 6.30 -5.59 22.27
C LYS A 125 7.28 -4.47 22.55
N GLU A 126 7.23 -3.89 23.75
CA GLU A 126 8.06 -2.75 24.13
C GLU A 126 9.57 -3.03 23.93
N GLU A 127 10.01 -4.24 24.30
CA GLU A 127 11.41 -4.64 24.11
C GLU A 127 11.84 -4.77 22.63
N LYS A 128 10.88 -4.82 21.69
CA LYS A 128 11.12 -4.91 20.25
C LYS A 128 10.95 -3.57 19.56
N ILE A 129 9.96 -2.78 19.99
CA ILE A 129 9.69 -1.47 19.39
C ILE A 129 10.70 -0.40 19.84
N GLY A 130 11.26 -0.53 21.05
CA GLY A 130 12.26 0.42 21.58
C GLY A 130 13.42 0.66 20.61
N PRO A 131 14.16 -0.38 20.16
CA PRO A 131 15.23 -0.21 19.17
C PRO A 131 14.76 0.42 17.84
N ILE A 132 13.53 0.18 17.42
CA ILE A 132 12.96 0.81 16.21
C ILE A 132 12.72 2.30 16.43
N LYS A 133 12.20 2.70 17.60
CA LYS A 133 12.06 4.11 17.99
C LYS A 133 13.42 4.83 18.01
N ASP A 134 14.47 4.15 18.49
CA ASP A 134 15.84 4.69 18.47
C ASP A 134 16.35 4.91 17.04
N ILE A 135 16.08 3.97 16.12
CA ILE A 135 16.43 4.11 14.70
C ILE A 135 15.68 5.29 14.08
N LEU A 136 14.36 5.38 14.28
CA LEU A 136 13.55 6.48 13.75
C LEU A 136 14.01 7.85 14.29
N SER A 137 14.52 7.91 15.52
CA SER A 137 14.98 9.16 16.14
C SER A 137 16.38 9.58 15.73
N ASN A 138 17.24 8.62 15.37
CA ASN A 138 18.69 8.86 15.26
C ASN A 138 19.28 8.56 13.87
N THR A 139 18.46 8.11 12.91
CA THR A 139 18.93 7.80 11.56
C THR A 139 18.08 8.52 10.49
N VAL A 140 18.34 8.23 9.23
CA VAL A 140 17.57 8.76 8.10
C VAL A 140 16.28 7.99 7.83
N VAL A 141 16.01 6.92 8.58
CA VAL A 141 14.81 6.10 8.42
C VAL A 141 13.57 6.92 8.80
N ASN A 142 12.62 7.00 7.89
CA ASN A 142 11.42 7.83 8.00
C ASN A 142 10.14 7.07 7.63
N THR A 143 10.26 5.77 7.35
CA THR A 143 9.14 4.96 6.84
C THR A 143 9.17 3.58 7.51
N ILE A 144 7.99 3.11 7.91
CA ILE A 144 7.79 1.76 8.43
C ILE A 144 6.85 0.99 7.53
N VAL A 145 7.27 -0.21 7.11
CA VAL A 145 6.37 -1.22 6.55
C VAL A 145 5.94 -2.14 7.67
N LEU A 146 4.66 -2.10 8.05
CA LEU A 146 4.09 -2.85 9.17
C LEU A 146 3.10 -3.89 8.67
N ASP A 147 3.18 -5.13 9.18
CA ASP A 147 2.19 -6.16 8.83
C ASP A 147 0.78 -5.78 9.28
N VAL A 148 -0.16 -5.78 8.34
CA VAL A 148 -1.61 -5.77 8.54
C VAL A 148 -2.12 -7.22 8.56
N LYS A 149 -1.74 -8.00 7.53
CA LYS A 149 -1.99 -9.44 7.41
C LYS A 149 -0.68 -10.17 7.16
N THR A 150 -0.41 -11.16 8.00
CA THR A 150 0.85 -11.93 7.96
C THR A 150 0.80 -13.07 6.94
N ASP A 151 1.95 -13.66 6.63
CA ASP A 151 2.10 -14.85 5.80
C ASP A 151 1.44 -16.12 6.38
N ASN A 152 1.12 -16.12 7.68
CA ASN A 152 0.34 -17.17 8.33
C ASN A 152 -1.18 -16.91 8.29
N GLY A 153 -1.66 -15.91 7.56
CA GLY A 153 -3.07 -15.56 7.42
C GLY A 153 -3.67 -14.85 8.63
N HIS A 154 -2.83 -14.31 9.54
CA HIS A 154 -3.33 -13.62 10.72
C HIS A 154 -3.43 -12.12 10.49
N LEU A 155 -4.58 -11.55 10.83
CA LEU A 155 -4.78 -10.11 10.95
C LEU A 155 -4.30 -9.65 12.32
N LEU A 156 -3.62 -8.50 12.36
CA LEU A 156 -3.01 -7.94 13.58
C LEU A 156 -3.76 -6.72 14.13
N TYR A 157 -5.02 -6.57 13.75
CA TYR A 157 -5.97 -5.55 14.21
C TYR A 157 -7.37 -6.15 14.33
N ASP A 158 -8.30 -5.45 14.98
CA ASP A 158 -9.70 -5.85 15.05
C ASP A 158 -10.40 -5.49 13.74
N SER A 159 -10.81 -6.51 12.99
CA SER A 159 -11.46 -6.41 11.70
C SER A 159 -12.97 -6.56 11.84
N GLU A 160 -13.71 -5.81 11.03
CA GLU A 160 -15.16 -5.93 10.89
C GLU A 160 -15.59 -6.82 9.72
N ILE A 161 -14.62 -7.43 9.02
CA ILE A 161 -14.88 -8.36 7.89
C ILE A 161 -15.55 -9.62 8.41
N PRO A 162 -16.76 -10.02 7.93
CA PRO A 162 -17.51 -11.16 8.46
C PRO A 162 -16.77 -12.49 8.36
N GLU A 163 -15.95 -12.66 7.32
CA GLU A 163 -15.12 -13.85 7.14
C GLU A 163 -14.08 -13.99 8.26
N VAL A 164 -13.57 -12.88 8.76
CA VAL A 164 -12.53 -12.83 9.81
C VAL A 164 -13.03 -13.34 11.15
N GLU A 165 -14.31 -13.14 11.48
CA GLU A 165 -14.90 -13.72 12.71
C GLU A 165 -14.75 -15.24 12.76
N LYS A 166 -14.88 -15.91 11.59
CA LYS A 166 -14.74 -17.36 11.48
C LYS A 166 -13.28 -17.81 11.62
N LEU A 167 -12.32 -16.92 11.39
CA LEU A 167 -10.89 -17.23 11.45
C LEU A 167 -10.38 -17.38 12.89
N LYS A 168 -11.19 -17.05 13.92
CA LYS A 168 -10.86 -17.15 15.35
C LYS A 168 -9.46 -16.64 15.67
N ASN A 169 -9.18 -15.42 15.20
CA ASN A 169 -7.88 -14.79 15.36
C ASN A 169 -7.74 -14.23 16.81
N GLU A 170 -7.31 -15.06 17.75
CA GLU A 170 -7.15 -14.72 19.18
C GLU A 170 -5.81 -14.02 19.48
N ARG A 171 -5.05 -13.59 18.48
CA ARG A 171 -3.72 -13.02 18.68
C ARG A 171 -3.77 -11.57 19.15
N ILE A 172 -2.65 -11.11 19.71
CA ILE A 172 -2.46 -9.72 20.13
C ILE A 172 -2.59 -8.82 18.90
N LYS A 173 -3.38 -7.77 19.04
CA LYS A 173 -3.72 -6.84 17.97
C LYS A 173 -3.35 -5.42 18.35
N TYR A 174 -2.95 -4.61 17.39
CA TYR A 174 -2.83 -3.17 17.56
C TYR A 174 -4.16 -2.48 17.21
N ASP A 175 -4.40 -1.35 17.84
CA ASP A 175 -5.55 -0.51 17.56
C ASP A 175 -5.17 0.73 16.74
N THR A 176 -6.18 1.40 16.21
CA THR A 176 -6.03 2.62 15.41
C THR A 176 -5.33 3.74 16.20
N GLN A 177 -5.58 3.85 17.52
CA GLN A 177 -4.98 4.90 18.34
C GLN A 177 -3.48 4.68 18.53
N THR A 178 -3.06 3.44 18.76
CA THR A 178 -1.65 3.06 18.87
C THR A 178 -0.89 3.38 17.56
N LEU A 179 -1.46 2.99 16.40
CA LEU A 179 -0.87 3.31 15.09
C LEU A 179 -0.75 4.81 14.86
N LYS A 180 -1.82 5.54 15.13
CA LYS A 180 -1.87 6.99 14.97
C LYS A 180 -0.84 7.68 15.86
N SER A 181 -0.77 7.32 17.14
CA SER A 181 0.17 7.89 18.08
C SER A 181 1.63 7.64 17.66
N PHE A 182 1.92 6.42 17.21
CA PHE A 182 3.26 6.07 16.72
C PHE A 182 3.63 6.85 15.45
N LYS A 183 2.71 6.96 14.50
CA LYS A 183 2.91 7.72 13.26
C LYS A 183 3.15 9.21 13.53
N GLU A 184 2.38 9.80 14.44
CA GLU A 184 2.50 11.22 14.80
C GLU A 184 3.77 11.49 15.62
N GLU A 185 4.14 10.60 16.57
CA GLU A 185 5.35 10.73 17.42
C GLU A 185 6.62 10.86 16.57
N PHE A 186 6.73 10.05 15.50
CA PHE A 186 7.94 10.00 14.67
C PHE A 186 7.78 10.71 13.31
N ASN A 187 6.61 11.24 13.00
CA ASN A 187 6.29 11.87 11.70
C ASN A 187 6.71 11.00 10.51
N ILE A 188 6.30 9.72 10.54
CA ILE A 188 6.68 8.70 9.56
C ILE A 188 5.61 8.49 8.48
N TYR A 189 6.07 8.01 7.31
CA TYR A 189 5.21 7.39 6.31
C TYR A 189 4.94 5.93 6.70
N LEU A 190 3.68 5.54 6.78
CA LEU A 190 3.29 4.23 7.28
C LEU A 190 2.68 3.38 6.16
N ILE A 191 3.35 2.28 5.82
CA ILE A 191 2.94 1.33 4.80
C ILE A 191 2.37 0.08 5.48
N GLY A 192 1.14 -0.29 5.12
CA GLY A 192 0.48 -1.50 5.62
C GLY A 192 0.74 -2.69 4.69
N ARG A 193 1.53 -3.68 5.13
CA ARG A 193 1.80 -4.88 4.34
C ARG A 193 0.67 -5.89 4.48
N VAL A 194 0.07 -6.26 3.36
CA VAL A 194 -0.98 -7.27 3.25
C VAL A 194 -0.45 -8.45 2.43
N VAL A 195 -0.27 -9.60 3.07
CA VAL A 195 0.03 -10.85 2.36
C VAL A 195 -1.23 -11.31 1.63
N ALA A 196 -1.20 -11.35 0.30
CA ALA A 196 -2.38 -11.59 -0.53
C ALA A 196 -2.75 -13.07 -0.64
N PHE A 197 -2.23 -13.76 -1.66
CA PHE A 197 -2.68 -15.10 -2.05
C PHE A 197 -2.00 -16.27 -1.32
N GLN A 198 -1.16 -16.00 -0.32
CA GLN A 198 -0.70 -17.00 0.63
C GLN A 198 -1.50 -16.84 1.93
N ASP A 199 -2.41 -17.78 2.21
CA ASP A 199 -3.27 -17.71 3.39
C ASP A 199 -3.67 -19.10 3.90
N PRO A 200 -2.92 -19.66 4.86
CA PRO A 200 -3.26 -20.97 5.40
C PRO A 200 -4.51 -20.98 6.28
N VAL A 201 -4.96 -19.84 6.76
CA VAL A 201 -6.15 -19.76 7.62
C VAL A 201 -7.41 -19.71 6.77
N PHE A 202 -7.46 -18.79 5.81
CA PHE A 202 -8.61 -18.64 4.91
C PHE A 202 -8.81 -19.90 4.04
N ALA A 203 -7.73 -20.46 3.47
CA ALA A 203 -7.78 -21.68 2.66
C ALA A 203 -8.32 -22.92 3.41
N ARG A 204 -8.21 -22.98 4.73
CA ARG A 204 -8.80 -24.08 5.53
C ARG A 204 -10.27 -23.90 5.78
N ILE A 205 -10.76 -22.68 5.85
CA ILE A 205 -12.16 -22.34 6.14
C ILE A 205 -12.98 -22.29 4.84
N TYR A 206 -12.34 -21.79 3.78
CA TYR A 206 -12.91 -21.66 2.44
C TYR A 206 -12.04 -22.44 1.43
N PRO A 207 -12.04 -23.78 1.50
CA PRO A 207 -11.19 -24.60 0.63
C PRO A 207 -11.52 -24.46 -0.85
N GLU A 208 -12.75 -24.05 -1.19
CA GLU A 208 -13.20 -23.74 -2.56
C GLU A 208 -12.48 -22.53 -3.17
N SER A 209 -11.99 -21.62 -2.36
CA SER A 209 -11.21 -20.44 -2.79
C SER A 209 -9.72 -20.69 -2.88
N ALA A 210 -9.27 -21.90 -2.56
CA ALA A 210 -7.86 -22.28 -2.59
C ALA A 210 -7.50 -23.01 -3.89
N ILE A 211 -6.23 -22.90 -4.29
CA ILE A 211 -5.67 -23.74 -5.34
C ILE A 211 -5.71 -25.20 -4.88
N ILE A 212 -6.22 -26.10 -5.73
CA ILE A 212 -6.45 -27.50 -5.38
C ILE A 212 -5.33 -28.39 -5.95
N ASP A 213 -4.83 -29.31 -5.13
CA ASP A 213 -3.97 -30.41 -5.58
C ASP A 213 -4.85 -31.57 -6.10
N ILE A 214 -4.74 -31.88 -7.40
CA ILE A 214 -5.54 -32.91 -8.06
C ILE A 214 -5.33 -34.30 -7.44
N SER A 215 -4.16 -34.58 -6.90
CA SER A 215 -3.83 -35.90 -6.34
C SER A 215 -4.54 -36.16 -5.00
N THR A 216 -4.83 -35.11 -4.25
CA THR A 216 -5.43 -35.19 -2.93
C THR A 216 -6.86 -34.67 -2.90
N SER A 217 -7.27 -33.92 -3.93
CA SER A 217 -8.54 -33.13 -3.98
C SER A 217 -8.71 -32.20 -2.78
N LYS A 218 -7.59 -31.65 -2.30
CA LYS A 218 -7.53 -30.72 -1.15
C LYS A 218 -6.76 -29.47 -1.55
N PRO A 219 -6.86 -28.37 -0.76
CA PRO A 219 -6.02 -27.20 -0.92
C PRO A 219 -4.53 -27.57 -1.02
N TYR A 220 -3.87 -26.99 -2.02
CA TYR A 220 -2.44 -27.23 -2.25
C TYR A 220 -1.60 -26.72 -1.08
N TYR A 221 -0.74 -27.62 -0.60
CA TYR A 221 0.13 -27.35 0.55
C TYR A 221 1.61 -27.43 0.13
N GLN A 222 2.32 -26.35 0.42
CA GLN A 222 3.78 -26.27 0.20
C GLN A 222 4.45 -25.56 1.38
N ASP A 223 5.44 -26.19 1.99
CA ASP A 223 6.31 -25.60 3.02
C ASP A 223 5.55 -24.95 4.22
N GLY A 224 4.47 -25.58 4.66
CA GLY A 224 3.65 -25.06 5.76
C GLY A 224 2.53 -24.11 5.33
N GLN A 225 2.44 -23.77 4.05
CA GLN A 225 1.56 -22.75 3.52
C GLN A 225 0.51 -23.31 2.57
N TYR A 226 -0.63 -22.64 2.49
CA TYR A 226 -1.68 -22.83 1.50
C TYR A 226 -1.81 -21.57 0.66
N PHE A 227 -2.31 -21.74 -0.57
CA PHE A 227 -2.45 -20.66 -1.53
C PHE A 227 -3.91 -20.51 -1.96
N LEU A 228 -4.38 -19.28 -1.93
CA LEU A 228 -5.66 -18.90 -2.55
C LEU A 228 -5.49 -18.79 -4.05
N ASP A 229 -6.58 -19.04 -4.79
CA ASP A 229 -6.56 -18.88 -6.23
C ASP A 229 -6.69 -17.38 -6.59
N PRO A 230 -5.71 -16.79 -7.32
CA PRO A 230 -5.82 -15.40 -7.75
C PRO A 230 -6.91 -15.14 -8.78
N SER A 231 -7.51 -16.18 -9.39
CA SER A 231 -8.67 -16.06 -10.28
C SER A 231 -10.01 -16.09 -9.52
N ASP A 232 -10.04 -16.63 -8.28
CA ASP A 232 -11.25 -16.70 -7.47
C ASP A 232 -11.69 -15.33 -6.94
N SER A 233 -12.98 -15.02 -7.16
CA SER A 233 -13.55 -13.73 -6.77
C SER A 233 -13.67 -13.55 -5.25
N ILE A 234 -13.94 -14.63 -4.51
CA ILE A 234 -14.07 -14.59 -3.03
C ILE A 234 -12.71 -14.29 -2.39
N SER A 235 -11.65 -14.96 -2.84
CA SER A 235 -10.27 -14.69 -2.41
C SER A 235 -9.89 -13.23 -2.64
N ARG A 236 -10.20 -12.70 -3.82
CA ARG A 236 -9.89 -11.31 -4.19
C ARG A 236 -10.66 -10.31 -3.33
N GLU A 237 -11.97 -10.50 -3.17
CA GLU A 237 -12.82 -9.63 -2.36
C GLU A 237 -12.36 -9.59 -0.91
N TYR A 238 -12.04 -10.75 -0.32
CA TYR A 238 -11.49 -10.84 1.03
C TYR A 238 -10.21 -10.02 1.20
N ILE A 239 -9.26 -10.11 0.28
CA ILE A 239 -8.00 -9.37 0.34
C ILE A 239 -8.23 -7.86 0.12
N LEU A 240 -9.13 -7.48 -0.79
CA LEU A 240 -9.50 -6.08 -1.03
C LEU A 240 -10.16 -5.44 0.20
N ASN A 241 -11.02 -6.17 0.89
CA ASN A 241 -11.65 -5.68 2.13
C ASN A 241 -10.60 -5.45 3.23
N ILE A 242 -9.61 -6.32 3.37
CA ILE A 242 -8.48 -6.11 4.30
C ILE A 242 -7.66 -4.87 3.91
N ALA A 243 -7.41 -4.67 2.62
CA ALA A 243 -6.68 -3.50 2.14
C ALA A 243 -7.46 -2.19 2.43
N LEU A 244 -8.77 -2.21 2.25
CA LEU A 244 -9.64 -1.09 2.60
C LEU A 244 -9.60 -0.79 4.10
N GLU A 245 -9.73 -1.80 4.96
CA GLU A 245 -9.63 -1.61 6.41
C GLU A 245 -8.26 -1.06 6.81
N ALA A 246 -7.16 -1.53 6.21
CA ALA A 246 -5.82 -0.98 6.44
C ALA A 246 -5.75 0.52 6.13
N CYS A 247 -6.31 0.94 5.00
CA CYS A 247 -6.41 2.35 4.65
C CYS A 247 -7.19 3.14 5.71
N LEU A 248 -8.36 2.63 6.13
CA LEU A 248 -9.21 3.27 7.13
C LEU A 248 -8.58 3.31 8.53
N LEU A 249 -7.67 2.38 8.85
CA LEU A 249 -6.87 2.38 10.09
C LEU A 249 -5.85 3.54 10.13
N GLY A 250 -5.51 4.14 8.99
CA GLY A 250 -4.62 5.31 8.91
C GLY A 250 -3.24 5.02 8.32
N PHE A 251 -3.07 3.89 7.63
CA PHE A 251 -1.92 3.69 6.76
C PHE A 251 -1.97 4.68 5.59
N ASP A 252 -0.80 5.10 5.11
CA ASP A 252 -0.69 6.02 3.96
C ASP A 252 -0.73 5.25 2.64
N GLU A 253 -0.27 4.00 2.69
CA GLU A 253 -0.11 3.11 1.57
C GLU A 253 -0.39 1.66 2.00
N VAL A 254 -0.96 0.86 1.11
CA VAL A 254 -1.09 -0.59 1.28
C VAL A 254 -0.18 -1.29 0.30
N GLN A 255 0.70 -2.14 0.83
CA GLN A 255 1.67 -2.92 0.09
C GLN A 255 1.25 -4.38 0.02
N PHE A 256 1.06 -4.90 -1.18
CA PHE A 256 0.65 -6.27 -1.41
C PHE A 256 1.86 -7.17 -1.61
N ASP A 257 2.05 -8.11 -0.69
CA ASP A 257 3.03 -9.20 -0.82
C ASP A 257 2.34 -10.51 -1.19
N TYR A 258 3.09 -11.49 -1.72
CA TYR A 258 2.55 -12.76 -2.22
C TYR A 258 1.40 -12.60 -3.23
N ILE A 259 1.47 -11.54 -4.04
CA ILE A 259 0.57 -11.31 -5.19
C ILE A 259 1.01 -12.17 -6.37
N ARG A 260 0.90 -13.47 -6.20
CA ARG A 260 1.44 -14.45 -7.15
C ARG A 260 0.80 -15.82 -7.01
N TYR A 261 0.93 -16.59 -8.07
CA TYR A 261 0.73 -18.04 -8.05
C TYR A 261 1.87 -18.74 -7.30
N PRO A 262 1.71 -20.00 -6.85
CA PRO A 262 2.78 -20.76 -6.21
C PRO A 262 4.02 -20.87 -7.11
N ASP A 263 5.19 -20.60 -6.55
CA ASP A 263 6.47 -20.88 -7.21
C ASP A 263 6.80 -22.37 -7.06
N THR A 264 6.36 -23.15 -8.04
CA THR A 264 6.49 -24.63 -8.01
C THR A 264 6.63 -25.21 -9.41
N THR A 265 7.35 -26.32 -9.49
CA THR A 265 7.43 -27.16 -10.69
C THR A 265 6.35 -28.24 -10.73
N TYR A 266 5.55 -28.39 -9.66
CA TYR A 266 4.46 -29.34 -9.60
C TYR A 266 3.34 -28.95 -10.56
N ARG A 267 2.85 -29.93 -11.34
CA ARG A 267 1.86 -29.71 -12.44
C ARG A 267 0.45 -30.19 -12.10
N GLY A 268 0.24 -30.73 -10.92
CA GLY A 268 -1.06 -31.24 -10.47
C GLY A 268 -1.92 -30.20 -9.78
N LEU A 269 -1.77 -28.90 -10.09
CA LEU A 269 -2.57 -27.84 -9.52
C LEU A 269 -3.80 -27.53 -10.40
N VAL A 270 -4.93 -27.34 -9.75
CA VAL A 270 -6.20 -26.95 -10.37
C VAL A 270 -6.58 -25.55 -9.88
N TYR A 271 -6.95 -24.71 -10.82
CA TYR A 271 -7.37 -23.33 -10.65
C TYR A 271 -8.76 -23.14 -11.27
N ASP A 272 -9.46 -22.11 -10.89
CA ASP A 272 -10.76 -21.76 -11.49
C ASP A 272 -10.64 -21.40 -12.98
N GLU A 273 -9.52 -20.77 -13.36
CA GLU A 273 -9.18 -20.51 -14.76
C GLU A 273 -7.92 -21.31 -15.17
N GLU A 274 -7.77 -21.59 -16.47
CA GLU A 274 -6.56 -22.23 -17.00
C GLU A 274 -5.31 -21.42 -16.63
N SER A 275 -4.35 -22.06 -15.95
CA SER A 275 -3.09 -21.43 -15.54
C SER A 275 -2.08 -21.39 -16.69
N ASN A 276 -2.25 -20.44 -17.60
CA ASN A 276 -1.30 -20.07 -18.64
C ASN A 276 -0.75 -18.65 -18.40
N PHE A 277 0.23 -18.23 -19.20
CA PHE A 277 0.86 -16.90 -19.06
C PHE A 277 -0.17 -15.76 -19.09
N GLU A 278 -1.09 -15.81 -20.06
CA GLU A 278 -2.08 -14.74 -20.27
C GLU A 278 -3.02 -14.61 -19.08
N ASN A 279 -3.61 -15.71 -18.64
CA ASN A 279 -4.56 -15.72 -17.53
C ASN A 279 -3.86 -15.35 -16.20
N ARG A 280 -2.69 -15.91 -15.91
CA ARG A 280 -1.97 -15.58 -14.68
C ARG A 280 -1.61 -14.10 -14.60
N THR A 281 -1.05 -13.55 -15.66
CA THR A 281 -0.68 -12.11 -15.70
C THR A 281 -1.91 -11.22 -15.66
N LYS A 282 -2.98 -11.56 -16.38
CA LYS A 282 -4.27 -10.85 -16.34
C LYS A 282 -4.85 -10.83 -14.92
N ASN A 283 -4.86 -11.98 -14.23
CA ASN A 283 -5.48 -12.09 -12.90
C ASN A 283 -4.72 -11.26 -11.86
N ILE A 284 -3.40 -11.36 -11.82
CA ILE A 284 -2.58 -10.52 -10.92
C ILE A 284 -2.75 -9.04 -11.26
N ASN A 285 -2.69 -8.68 -12.54
CA ASN A 285 -2.82 -7.29 -12.98
C ASN A 285 -4.20 -6.69 -12.64
N SER A 286 -5.28 -7.39 -12.95
CA SER A 286 -6.63 -6.91 -12.66
C SER A 286 -6.92 -6.83 -11.15
N PHE A 287 -6.35 -7.74 -10.33
CA PHE A 287 -6.41 -7.61 -8.89
C PHE A 287 -5.74 -6.32 -8.41
N LEU A 288 -4.52 -6.05 -8.87
CA LEU A 288 -3.77 -4.83 -8.49
C LEU A 288 -4.47 -3.55 -8.97
N GLN A 289 -5.04 -3.54 -10.17
CA GLN A 289 -5.82 -2.40 -10.66
C GLN A 289 -7.02 -2.11 -9.78
N ASN A 290 -7.81 -3.14 -9.46
CA ASN A 290 -8.98 -3.01 -8.57
C ASN A 290 -8.57 -2.55 -7.17
N ALA A 291 -7.43 -3.06 -6.64
CA ALA A 291 -6.89 -2.67 -5.35
C ALA A 291 -6.45 -1.21 -5.35
N THR A 292 -5.75 -0.77 -6.38
CA THR A 292 -5.27 0.61 -6.52
C THR A 292 -6.44 1.58 -6.64
N GLU A 293 -7.44 1.27 -7.46
CA GLU A 293 -8.66 2.07 -7.57
C GLU A 293 -9.38 2.18 -6.22
N LEU A 294 -9.60 1.05 -5.53
CA LEU A 294 -10.23 1.04 -4.21
C LEU A 294 -9.47 1.89 -3.19
N LEU A 295 -8.14 1.80 -3.18
CA LEU A 295 -7.30 2.54 -2.23
C LEU A 295 -7.25 4.03 -2.55
N HIS A 296 -7.14 4.41 -3.83
CA HIS A 296 -7.21 5.80 -4.29
C HIS A 296 -8.55 6.43 -3.90
N ASP A 297 -9.65 5.72 -4.11
CA ASP A 297 -11.00 6.16 -3.70
C ASP A 297 -11.10 6.47 -2.21
N ASN A 298 -10.23 5.87 -1.39
CA ASN A 298 -10.22 6.03 0.06
C ASN A 298 -9.01 6.83 0.58
N GLY A 299 -8.22 7.43 -0.29
CA GLY A 299 -7.12 8.33 0.07
C GLY A 299 -5.84 7.62 0.50
N CYS A 300 -5.58 6.40 0.00
CA CYS A 300 -4.35 5.65 0.19
C CYS A 300 -3.68 5.32 -1.14
N LEU A 301 -2.38 5.08 -1.12
CA LEU A 301 -1.62 4.60 -2.27
C LEU A 301 -1.47 3.07 -2.23
N ALA A 302 -1.13 2.49 -3.38
CA ALA A 302 -0.94 1.07 -3.55
C ALA A 302 0.49 0.73 -3.98
N SER A 303 1.07 -0.33 -3.41
CA SER A 303 2.34 -0.87 -3.86
C SER A 303 2.33 -2.39 -3.93
N ALA A 304 3.29 -2.93 -4.66
CA ALA A 304 3.39 -4.36 -4.94
C ALA A 304 4.80 -4.89 -4.68
N ASP A 305 4.90 -5.93 -3.87
CA ASP A 305 6.13 -6.70 -3.68
C ASP A 305 6.27 -7.72 -4.80
N ILE A 306 7.36 -7.65 -5.51
CA ILE A 306 7.66 -8.57 -6.60
C ILE A 306 9.00 -9.28 -6.36
N PHE A 307 9.15 -10.48 -6.90
CA PHE A 307 10.44 -11.13 -6.85
C PHE A 307 11.50 -10.31 -7.58
N GLY A 308 12.72 -10.25 -7.01
CA GLY A 308 13.82 -9.46 -7.59
C GLY A 308 14.15 -9.85 -9.04
N TYR A 309 14.05 -11.14 -9.38
CA TYR A 309 14.29 -11.62 -10.75
C TYR A 309 13.21 -11.18 -11.78
N VAL A 310 12.07 -10.71 -11.33
CA VAL A 310 11.04 -10.14 -12.23
C VAL A 310 11.58 -8.92 -12.97
N LEU A 311 12.52 -8.19 -12.37
CA LEU A 311 13.16 -7.04 -13.01
C LEU A 311 13.92 -7.42 -14.29
N ASN A 312 14.43 -8.64 -14.40
CA ASN A 312 15.20 -9.11 -15.57
C ASN A 312 14.54 -10.29 -16.32
N SER A 313 13.40 -10.80 -15.84
CA SER A 313 12.66 -11.85 -16.53
C SER A 313 11.78 -11.28 -17.64
N LYS A 314 11.75 -11.97 -18.80
CA LYS A 314 10.89 -11.61 -19.95
C LYS A 314 9.54 -12.31 -19.95
N ASN A 315 9.23 -13.06 -18.92
CA ASN A 315 7.95 -13.75 -18.73
C ASN A 315 7.57 -13.74 -17.25
N ASP A 316 6.44 -14.32 -16.90
CA ASP A 316 5.92 -14.38 -15.53
C ASP A 316 6.50 -15.49 -14.67
N ASN A 317 7.40 -16.30 -15.19
CA ASN A 317 8.01 -17.48 -14.54
C ASN A 317 7.00 -18.45 -13.91
N GLY A 318 5.77 -18.44 -14.38
CA GLY A 318 4.68 -19.29 -13.86
C GLY A 318 4.00 -18.74 -12.61
N ILE A 319 4.38 -17.57 -12.13
CA ILE A 319 3.85 -16.97 -10.90
C ILE A 319 2.90 -15.79 -11.13
N GLY A 320 2.70 -15.38 -12.39
CA GLY A 320 1.81 -14.26 -12.75
C GLY A 320 2.42 -12.87 -12.59
N GLN A 321 3.63 -12.75 -12.04
CA GLN A 321 4.31 -11.46 -11.92
C GLN A 321 5.00 -11.11 -13.24
N TYR A 322 4.45 -10.16 -13.97
CA TYR A 322 5.01 -9.65 -15.21
C TYR A 322 5.20 -8.13 -15.12
N LEU A 323 6.45 -7.68 -15.21
CA LEU A 323 6.85 -6.31 -14.89
C LEU A 323 6.05 -5.26 -15.65
N GLU A 324 5.91 -5.43 -16.96
CA GLU A 324 5.30 -4.46 -17.88
C GLU A 324 3.80 -4.22 -17.61
N THR A 325 3.13 -5.13 -16.90
CA THR A 325 1.74 -4.96 -16.48
C THR A 325 1.65 -4.42 -15.06
N ILE A 326 2.46 -4.93 -14.14
CA ILE A 326 2.43 -4.51 -12.73
C ILE A 326 2.76 -3.03 -12.56
N ILE A 327 3.78 -2.52 -13.27
CA ILE A 327 4.18 -1.08 -13.19
C ILE A 327 3.09 -0.09 -13.66
N LYS A 328 2.03 -0.58 -14.27
CA LYS A 328 0.87 0.23 -14.72
C LYS A 328 -0.32 0.10 -13.78
N SER A 329 -0.21 -0.74 -12.77
CA SER A 329 -1.35 -1.14 -11.94
C SER A 329 -1.23 -0.70 -10.51
N VAL A 330 -0.07 -0.16 -10.10
CA VAL A 330 0.20 0.33 -8.75
C VAL A 330 1.04 1.60 -8.80
N ASP A 331 1.07 2.35 -7.71
CA ASP A 331 1.87 3.57 -7.58
C ASP A 331 3.36 3.24 -7.45
N PHE A 332 3.69 2.19 -6.67
CA PHE A 332 5.06 1.77 -6.43
C PHE A 332 5.24 0.27 -6.60
N ILE A 333 6.42 -0.13 -7.01
CA ILE A 333 6.86 -1.52 -6.94
C ILE A 333 8.05 -1.64 -5.99
N SER A 334 8.04 -2.71 -5.19
CA SER A 334 9.12 -3.05 -4.25
C SER A 334 9.71 -4.41 -4.63
N PRO A 335 10.62 -4.45 -5.60
CA PRO A 335 11.29 -5.70 -5.96
C PRO A 335 12.20 -6.16 -4.80
N MET A 336 12.09 -7.43 -4.44
CA MET A 336 12.89 -8.10 -3.42
C MET A 336 14.28 -8.41 -3.95
N VAL A 337 15.14 -7.40 -3.99
CA VAL A 337 16.50 -7.51 -4.54
C VAL A 337 17.45 -7.99 -3.44
N TYR A 338 17.42 -9.30 -3.19
CA TYR A 338 18.22 -9.94 -2.16
C TYR A 338 19.39 -10.71 -2.81
N PRO A 339 20.66 -10.25 -2.69
CA PRO A 339 21.81 -10.91 -3.28
C PRO A 339 21.91 -12.40 -2.97
N SER A 340 21.49 -12.84 -1.77
CA SER A 340 21.49 -14.25 -1.39
C SER A 340 20.46 -15.11 -2.13
N HIS A 341 19.45 -14.53 -2.75
CA HIS A 341 18.38 -15.24 -3.46
C HIS A 341 18.63 -15.37 -4.97
N TYR A 342 19.67 -14.72 -5.48
CA TYR A 342 20.08 -14.93 -6.87
C TYR A 342 20.93 -16.18 -7.02
N SER A 343 20.64 -16.96 -8.07
CA SER A 343 21.34 -18.19 -8.37
C SER A 343 22.82 -17.95 -8.70
N LYS A 344 23.64 -18.95 -8.46
CA LYS A 344 25.05 -18.96 -8.87
C LYS A 344 25.18 -18.59 -10.36
N GLY A 345 26.04 -17.64 -10.66
CA GLY A 345 26.27 -17.13 -12.01
C GLY A 345 25.40 -15.92 -12.40
N SER A 346 24.39 -15.56 -11.61
CA SER A 346 23.59 -14.37 -11.88
C SER A 346 24.49 -13.12 -11.94
N PHE A 347 24.22 -12.24 -12.89
CA PHE A 347 24.99 -11.03 -13.16
C PHE A 347 26.49 -11.25 -13.36
N GLY A 348 26.93 -12.49 -13.67
CA GLY A 348 28.34 -12.87 -13.86
C GLY A 348 29.07 -13.26 -12.57
N TYR A 349 28.41 -13.26 -11.41
CA TYR A 349 29.02 -13.60 -10.13
C TYR A 349 28.77 -15.05 -9.72
N SER A 350 29.87 -15.79 -9.41
CA SER A 350 29.76 -17.17 -8.94
C SER A 350 29.01 -17.29 -7.62
N TYR A 351 29.07 -16.27 -6.77
CA TYR A 351 28.39 -16.18 -5.48
C TYR A 351 27.80 -14.76 -5.33
N PRO A 352 26.60 -14.47 -5.86
CA PRO A 352 26.02 -13.13 -5.87
C PRO A 352 25.96 -12.49 -4.48
N ASN A 353 25.73 -13.27 -3.43
CA ASN A 353 25.66 -12.78 -2.05
C ASN A 353 26.94 -12.07 -1.57
N ASN A 354 28.10 -12.35 -2.20
CA ASN A 354 29.36 -11.70 -1.85
C ASN A 354 29.57 -10.33 -2.56
N TYR A 355 28.62 -9.92 -3.38
CA TYR A 355 28.68 -8.71 -4.21
C TYR A 355 27.39 -7.89 -4.08
N PRO A 356 27.04 -7.44 -2.84
CA PRO A 356 25.75 -6.81 -2.59
C PRO A 356 25.51 -5.56 -3.44
N TYR A 357 26.48 -4.67 -3.55
CA TYR A 357 26.37 -3.45 -4.34
C TYR A 357 26.18 -3.72 -5.83
N GLU A 358 26.98 -4.59 -6.41
CA GLU A 358 26.97 -4.90 -7.83
C GLU A 358 25.71 -5.63 -8.24
N VAL A 359 25.26 -6.59 -7.45
CA VAL A 359 24.04 -7.37 -7.71
C VAL A 359 22.79 -6.49 -7.63
N VAL A 360 22.68 -5.69 -6.58
CA VAL A 360 21.57 -4.72 -6.44
C VAL A 360 21.61 -3.71 -7.60
N THR A 361 22.80 -3.15 -7.90
CA THR A 361 22.96 -2.21 -9.01
C THR A 361 22.52 -2.81 -10.35
N ALA A 362 22.92 -4.06 -10.64
CA ALA A 362 22.55 -4.72 -11.88
C ALA A 362 21.04 -4.98 -11.98
N ALA A 363 20.43 -5.51 -10.92
CA ALA A 363 19.00 -5.77 -10.89
C ALA A 363 18.17 -4.49 -11.08
N LEU A 364 18.54 -3.40 -10.41
CA LEU A 364 17.85 -2.12 -10.54
C LEU A 364 18.03 -1.51 -11.95
N ASN A 365 19.21 -1.66 -12.56
CA ASN A 365 19.43 -1.23 -13.95
C ASN A 365 18.52 -1.99 -14.92
N ASP A 366 18.34 -3.31 -14.72
CA ASP A 366 17.44 -4.10 -15.55
C ASP A 366 16.00 -3.56 -15.47
N GLY A 367 15.50 -3.29 -14.26
CA GLY A 367 14.16 -2.71 -14.06
C GLY A 367 14.00 -1.34 -14.74
N LEU A 368 14.94 -0.43 -14.51
CA LEU A 368 14.93 0.92 -15.12
C LEU A 368 14.99 0.83 -16.65
N SER A 369 15.80 -0.07 -17.21
CA SER A 369 15.91 -0.27 -18.65
C SER A 369 14.62 -0.79 -19.31
N ARG A 370 13.74 -1.41 -18.51
CA ARG A 370 12.41 -1.92 -18.93
C ARG A 370 11.27 -0.93 -18.69
N GLY A 371 11.59 0.31 -18.36
CA GLY A 371 10.64 1.42 -18.27
C GLY A 371 10.02 1.64 -16.90
N VAL A 372 10.54 1.01 -15.85
CA VAL A 372 10.18 1.39 -14.47
C VAL A 372 10.66 2.82 -14.23
N GLN A 373 9.78 3.67 -13.74
CA GLN A 373 10.13 5.04 -13.39
C GLN A 373 10.86 5.07 -12.03
N GLU A 374 11.91 5.87 -11.90
CA GLU A 374 12.68 6.00 -10.66
C GLU A 374 11.79 6.28 -9.45
N LYS A 375 10.85 7.21 -9.57
CA LYS A 375 9.92 7.60 -8.50
C LYS A 375 8.97 6.49 -8.04
N SER A 376 8.77 5.45 -8.87
CA SER A 376 7.89 4.32 -8.58
C SER A 376 8.68 3.06 -8.19
N LEU A 377 10.01 3.08 -8.26
CA LEU A 377 10.88 1.95 -7.94
C LEU A 377 11.47 2.12 -6.54
N ARG A 378 11.03 1.27 -5.62
CA ARG A 378 11.42 1.31 -4.22
C ARG A 378 11.79 -0.09 -3.73
N PRO A 379 13.03 -0.57 -4.01
CA PRO A 379 13.43 -1.94 -3.74
C PRO A 379 13.38 -2.30 -2.26
N PHE A 380 12.97 -3.54 -1.97
CA PHE A 380 13.33 -4.20 -0.73
C PHE A 380 14.79 -4.67 -0.82
N LEU A 381 15.60 -4.20 0.13
CA LEU A 381 17.02 -4.50 0.26
C LEU A 381 17.24 -5.53 1.37
N GLN A 382 18.22 -6.42 1.20
CA GLN A 382 18.52 -7.48 2.13
C GLN A 382 19.15 -6.93 3.43
N GLY A 383 18.43 -7.09 4.56
CA GLY A 383 18.91 -6.77 5.90
C GLY A 383 19.17 -8.01 6.77
N PHE A 384 18.90 -9.22 6.26
CA PHE A 384 19.14 -10.51 6.92
C PHE A 384 20.40 -11.20 6.34
N TRP A 385 21.10 -11.97 7.15
CA TRP A 385 22.35 -12.70 6.78
C TRP A 385 23.46 -11.83 6.18
N HIS A 386 23.35 -10.53 6.25
CA HIS A 386 24.33 -9.56 5.82
C HIS A 386 24.96 -8.88 7.04
N SER A 387 26.22 -8.48 6.91
CA SER A 387 26.88 -7.56 7.84
C SER A 387 26.32 -6.14 7.66
N SER A 388 26.55 -5.24 8.64
CA SER A 388 26.19 -3.82 8.49
C SER A 388 26.81 -3.20 7.24
N GLU A 389 28.03 -3.60 6.88
CA GLU A 389 28.71 -3.11 5.67
C GLU A 389 27.98 -3.58 4.39
N ASP A 390 27.56 -4.85 4.31
CA ASP A 390 26.81 -5.35 3.18
C ASP A 390 25.46 -4.64 3.04
N VAL A 391 24.77 -4.36 4.17
CA VAL A 391 23.52 -3.57 4.17
C VAL A 391 23.78 -2.16 3.66
N ARG A 392 24.85 -1.48 4.11
CA ARG A 392 25.23 -0.16 3.57
C ARG A 392 25.51 -0.20 2.08
N LEU A 393 26.15 -1.26 1.58
CA LEU A 393 26.40 -1.45 0.15
C LEU A 393 25.10 -1.65 -0.63
N ASN A 394 24.10 -2.39 -0.09
CA ASN A 394 22.78 -2.50 -0.69
C ASN A 394 22.09 -1.11 -0.77
N ILE A 395 22.11 -0.35 0.32
CA ILE A 395 21.52 1.01 0.38
C ILE A 395 22.21 1.91 -0.64
N LYS A 396 23.55 1.93 -0.64
CA LYS A 396 24.33 2.73 -1.57
C LYS A 396 23.99 2.45 -3.03
N ALA A 397 23.75 1.19 -3.40
CA ALA A 397 23.38 0.83 -4.77
C ALA A 397 22.03 1.44 -5.20
N ALA A 398 21.08 1.59 -4.30
CA ALA A 398 19.81 2.27 -4.56
C ALA A 398 20.00 3.81 -4.58
N GLU A 399 20.70 4.37 -3.60
CA GLU A 399 20.93 5.82 -3.47
C GLU A 399 21.76 6.40 -4.62
N ASP A 400 22.76 5.67 -5.12
CA ASP A 400 23.54 6.08 -6.30
C ASP A 400 22.69 6.21 -7.57
N LYS A 401 21.44 5.72 -7.55
CA LYS A 401 20.43 5.86 -8.61
C LYS A 401 19.32 6.83 -8.27
N GLY A 402 19.40 7.49 -7.12
CA GLY A 402 18.36 8.40 -6.64
C GLY A 402 17.06 7.69 -6.26
N LEU A 403 17.11 6.40 -5.93
CA LEU A 403 15.93 5.61 -5.58
C LEU A 403 15.65 5.64 -4.07
N ASP A 404 14.38 5.60 -3.75
CA ASP A 404 13.87 5.23 -2.44
C ASP A 404 14.21 3.77 -2.13
N TRP A 405 14.20 3.37 -0.85
CA TRP A 405 14.51 2.00 -0.46
C TRP A 405 13.83 1.57 0.85
N ILE A 406 13.66 0.27 1.01
CA ILE A 406 13.17 -0.36 2.23
C ILE A 406 14.11 -1.53 2.57
N ILE A 407 14.54 -1.64 3.83
CA ILE A 407 15.32 -2.80 4.29
C ILE A 407 14.37 -3.87 4.82
N TRP A 408 14.51 -5.08 4.32
CA TRP A 408 13.79 -6.24 4.80
C TRP A 408 14.64 -7.06 5.77
N ASN A 409 14.12 -7.25 6.97
CA ASN A 409 14.61 -8.24 7.94
C ASN A 409 13.41 -8.82 8.69
N ASN A 410 13.11 -10.10 8.48
CA ASN A 410 11.96 -10.79 9.07
C ASN A 410 11.98 -10.83 10.60
N SER A 411 13.16 -10.70 11.22
CA SER A 411 13.31 -10.59 12.68
C SER A 411 13.15 -9.16 13.19
N SER A 412 12.97 -8.17 12.29
CA SER A 412 12.90 -6.73 12.61
C SER A 412 14.04 -6.26 13.50
N VAL A 413 15.25 -6.79 13.28
CA VAL A 413 16.47 -6.42 14.00
C VAL A 413 17.37 -5.64 13.05
N TYR A 414 17.66 -4.41 13.40
CA TYR A 414 18.49 -3.49 12.61
C TYR A 414 19.56 -2.91 13.50
N GLN A 415 20.67 -2.47 12.90
CA GLN A 415 21.74 -1.75 13.56
C GLN A 415 21.60 -0.26 13.26
N SER A 416 21.90 0.57 14.24
CA SER A 416 21.72 2.03 14.18
C SER A 416 22.87 2.78 13.55
N ASP A 417 23.92 2.09 13.10
CA ASP A 417 25.18 2.66 12.56
C ASP A 417 25.37 2.50 11.05
#